data_4c22ac22711bb4447053be0dd9ec2372
#
_entry.id   4c22ac22711bb4447053be0dd9ec2372
#
_cell.length_a   1.000
_cell.length_b   1.000
_cell.length_c   1.000
_cell.angle_alpha   90.00
_cell.angle_beta   90.00
_cell.angle_gamma   90.00
#
_symmetry.space_group_name_H-M   'P 1'
#
loop_
_entity.id
_entity.type
_entity.pdbx_description
1 polymer ?
#
loop_
_entity_poly.entity_id
_entity_poly.type
_entity_poly.pdbx_seq_one_letter_code
_entity_poly.pdbx_strand_id
1 'polypeptide(L)'
;MIYKVETIKDGTEKYFFIRNLETMSIEELPSKYLMHKIKCKRSPNTVKRTAFSICYYMKYMAEKEMELTEVYQLDYEKQTEHFVEFLYWLKAGNHTEQTAGEKKCPNEGTCNAYLKDVFRFYLFIEAEYEQYGSLKTLSYNQIIAVNQVGVKKV
;
A
#
# COMPACT_ATOMS: atom_id res chain seq x y z
N MET A 1 3.51 11.27 -12.11
CA MET A 1 3.02 10.16 -11.32
C MET A 1 3.36 8.85 -12.00
N ILE A 2 4.03 7.94 -11.28
CA ILE A 2 4.53 6.68 -11.86
C ILE A 2 3.45 5.62 -11.97
N TYR A 3 2.54 5.55 -10.98
CA TYR A 3 1.52 4.49 -10.92
C TYR A 3 0.12 5.07 -10.98
N LYS A 4 -0.77 4.30 -11.59
CA LYS A 4 -2.17 4.68 -11.71
C LYS A 4 -3.07 3.47 -11.45
N VAL A 5 -4.18 3.69 -10.74
CA VAL A 5 -5.25 2.70 -10.63
C VAL A 5 -6.13 2.80 -11.86
N GLU A 6 -6.31 1.67 -12.55
CA GLU A 6 -7.21 1.58 -13.69
C GLU A 6 -8.40 0.69 -13.35
N THR A 7 -9.57 1.07 -13.85
CA THR A 7 -10.80 0.32 -13.69
C THR A 7 -11.22 -0.25 -15.02
N ILE A 8 -11.51 -1.55 -15.07
CA ILE A 8 -12.04 -2.21 -16.25
C ILE A 8 -13.40 -2.80 -15.89
N LYS A 9 -14.40 -2.53 -16.71
CA LYS A 9 -15.74 -3.11 -16.57
C LYS A 9 -15.90 -4.25 -17.56
N ASP A 10 -16.39 -5.38 -17.06
CA ASP A 10 -16.72 -6.55 -17.89
C ASP A 10 -18.13 -7.01 -17.46
N GLY A 11 -19.14 -6.60 -18.20
CA GLY A 11 -20.53 -6.83 -17.83
C GLY A 11 -20.87 -6.08 -16.54
N THR A 12 -21.30 -6.80 -15.51
CA THR A 12 -21.60 -6.23 -14.20
C THR A 12 -20.40 -6.18 -13.27
N GLU A 13 -19.29 -6.82 -13.65
CA GLU A 13 -18.10 -6.89 -12.82
C GLU A 13 -17.18 -5.71 -13.10
N LYS A 14 -16.52 -5.22 -12.04
CA LYS A 14 -15.47 -4.22 -12.13
C LYS A 14 -14.17 -4.82 -11.61
N TYR A 15 -13.12 -4.63 -12.39
CA TYR A 15 -11.77 -5.08 -12.03
C TYR A 15 -10.87 -3.86 -11.90
N PHE A 16 -9.91 -3.94 -10.99
CA PHE A 16 -8.97 -2.85 -10.71
C PHE A 16 -7.55 -3.35 -10.90
N PHE A 17 -6.74 -2.54 -11.56
CA PHE A 17 -5.34 -2.85 -11.85
C PHE A 17 -4.47 -1.65 -11.52
N ILE A 18 -3.19 -1.91 -11.26
CA ILE A 18 -2.21 -0.85 -11.08
C ILE A 18 -1.26 -0.89 -12.26
N ARG A 19 -1.20 0.22 -12.97
CA ARG A 19 -0.33 0.36 -14.15
C ARG A 19 0.87 1.22 -13.81
N ASN A 20 2.04 0.78 -14.25
CA ASN A 20 3.25 1.59 -14.25
C ASN A 20 3.22 2.47 -15.50
N LEU A 21 3.16 3.78 -15.31
CA LEU A 21 3.02 4.72 -16.44
C LEU A 21 4.30 4.92 -17.22
N GLU A 22 5.46 4.58 -16.67
CA GLU A 22 6.73 4.66 -17.39
C GLU A 22 6.91 3.50 -18.36
N THR A 23 6.60 2.28 -17.90
CA THR A 23 6.75 1.07 -18.72
C THR A 23 5.45 0.68 -19.43
N MET A 24 4.33 1.29 -19.04
CA MET A 24 2.97 0.96 -19.48
C MET A 24 2.54 -0.47 -19.16
N SER A 25 3.28 -1.18 -18.34
CA SER A 25 2.94 -2.53 -17.93
C SER A 25 2.06 -2.53 -16.68
N ILE A 26 1.27 -3.59 -16.54
CA ILE A 26 0.46 -3.82 -15.34
C ILE A 26 1.37 -4.43 -14.27
N GLU A 27 1.29 -3.91 -13.06
CA GLU A 27 2.04 -4.45 -11.92
C GLU A 27 1.42 -5.78 -11.51
N GLU A 28 2.19 -6.85 -11.61
CA GLU A 28 1.68 -8.21 -11.49
C GLU A 28 1.15 -8.55 -10.09
N LEU A 29 1.97 -8.38 -9.07
CA LEU A 29 1.57 -8.76 -7.70
C LEU A 29 0.36 -7.99 -7.19
N PRO A 30 0.34 -6.66 -7.27
CA PRO A 30 -0.83 -5.90 -6.84
C PRO A 30 -2.08 -6.25 -7.62
N SER A 31 -1.98 -6.41 -8.94
CA SER A 31 -3.13 -6.69 -9.78
C SER A 31 -3.69 -8.09 -9.52
N LYS A 32 -2.83 -9.06 -9.25
CA LYS A 32 -3.23 -10.41 -8.86
C LYS A 32 -4.00 -10.41 -7.54
N TYR A 33 -3.53 -9.64 -6.57
CA TYR A 33 -4.21 -9.50 -5.29
C TYR A 33 -5.59 -8.86 -5.44
N LEU A 34 -5.69 -7.79 -6.24
CA LEU A 34 -6.97 -7.12 -6.47
C LEU A 34 -7.96 -8.04 -7.19
N MET A 35 -7.50 -8.81 -8.16
CA MET A 35 -8.32 -9.82 -8.83
C MET A 35 -8.81 -10.88 -7.84
N HIS A 36 -7.95 -11.32 -6.93
CA HIS A 36 -8.31 -12.27 -5.88
C HIS A 36 -9.44 -11.71 -5.00
N LYS A 37 -9.38 -10.44 -4.62
CA LYS A 37 -10.42 -9.82 -3.80
C LYS A 37 -11.76 -9.77 -4.52
N ILE A 38 -11.77 -9.50 -5.83
CA ILE A 38 -12.97 -9.53 -6.63
C ILE A 38 -13.56 -10.96 -6.67
N LYS A 39 -12.72 -11.97 -6.86
CA LYS A 39 -13.17 -13.37 -6.85
C LYS A 39 -13.71 -13.81 -5.51
N CYS A 40 -13.23 -13.21 -4.42
CA CYS A 40 -13.75 -13.44 -3.08
C CYS A 40 -15.00 -12.62 -2.78
N LYS A 41 -15.57 -11.99 -3.79
CA LYS A 41 -16.82 -11.22 -3.73
C LYS A 41 -16.81 -10.04 -2.76
N ARG A 42 -15.64 -9.41 -2.59
CA ARG A 42 -15.56 -8.14 -1.88
C ARG A 42 -16.24 -7.05 -2.72
N SER A 43 -16.85 -6.09 -2.06
CA SER A 43 -17.56 -5.04 -2.79
C SER A 43 -16.59 -4.24 -3.69
N PRO A 44 -17.04 -3.78 -4.88
CA PRO A 44 -16.19 -2.98 -5.75
C PRO A 44 -15.61 -1.74 -5.07
N ASN A 45 -16.37 -1.07 -4.22
CA ASN A 45 -15.88 0.11 -3.49
C ASN A 45 -14.75 -0.24 -2.52
N THR A 46 -14.84 -1.39 -1.85
CA THR A 46 -13.79 -1.88 -0.96
C THR A 46 -12.51 -2.19 -1.75
N VAL A 47 -12.65 -2.89 -2.87
CA VAL A 47 -11.51 -3.24 -3.72
C VAL A 47 -10.86 -1.99 -4.31
N LYS A 48 -11.67 -1.02 -4.74
CA LYS A 48 -11.17 0.25 -5.25
C LYS A 48 -10.32 0.98 -4.20
N ARG A 49 -10.82 1.06 -2.96
CA ARG A 49 -10.06 1.68 -1.86
C ARG A 49 -8.73 0.96 -1.65
N THR A 50 -8.76 -0.38 -1.62
CA THR A 50 -7.55 -1.19 -1.47
C THR A 50 -6.57 -0.92 -2.62
N ALA A 51 -7.06 -0.80 -3.84
CA ALA A 51 -6.23 -0.49 -5.00
C ALA A 51 -5.50 0.84 -4.82
N PHE A 52 -6.19 1.87 -4.33
CA PHE A 52 -5.57 3.16 -4.07
C PHE A 52 -4.54 3.07 -2.95
N SER A 53 -4.83 2.33 -1.87
CA SER A 53 -3.88 2.12 -0.76
C SER A 53 -2.58 1.51 -1.27
N ILE A 54 -2.67 0.47 -2.09
CA ILE A 54 -1.51 -0.20 -2.66
C ILE A 54 -0.78 0.71 -3.63
N CYS A 55 -1.52 1.46 -4.44
CA CYS A 55 -0.93 2.42 -5.39
C CYS A 55 -0.09 3.47 -4.65
N TYR A 56 -0.60 4.01 -3.55
CA TYR A 56 0.15 4.98 -2.74
C TYR A 56 1.42 4.36 -2.17
N TYR A 57 1.32 3.13 -1.67
CA TYR A 57 2.48 2.43 -1.15
C TYR A 57 3.54 2.19 -2.25
N MET A 58 3.10 1.85 -3.46
CA MET A 58 4.02 1.66 -4.57
C MET A 58 4.73 2.95 -4.97
N LYS A 59 4.04 4.10 -4.88
CA LYS A 59 4.67 5.40 -5.11
C LYS A 59 5.75 5.68 -4.05
N TYR A 60 5.45 5.38 -2.79
CA TYR A 60 6.40 5.51 -1.70
C TYR A 60 7.63 4.63 -1.93
N MET A 61 7.40 3.36 -2.31
CA MET A 61 8.50 2.44 -2.62
C MET A 61 9.35 2.94 -3.77
N ALA A 62 8.73 3.49 -4.81
CA ALA A 62 9.44 4.05 -5.96
C ALA A 62 10.33 5.23 -5.56
N GLU A 63 9.87 6.10 -4.67
CA GLU A 63 10.69 7.19 -4.15
C GLU A 63 11.89 6.68 -3.37
N LYS A 64 11.75 5.55 -2.70
CA LYS A 64 12.85 4.90 -1.96
C LYS A 64 13.70 4.00 -2.85
N GLU A 65 13.34 3.84 -4.11
CA GLU A 65 14.00 2.96 -5.05
C GLU A 65 14.04 1.51 -4.55
N MET A 66 12.94 1.04 -3.97
CA MET A 66 12.81 -0.31 -3.43
C MET A 66 11.74 -1.10 -4.17
N GLU A 67 12.01 -2.39 -4.34
CA GLU A 67 11.02 -3.35 -4.83
C GLU A 67 10.14 -3.84 -3.66
N LEU A 68 8.90 -4.23 -3.95
CA LEU A 68 7.96 -4.69 -2.92
C LEU A 68 8.53 -5.79 -2.03
N THR A 69 9.25 -6.74 -2.63
CA THR A 69 9.76 -7.91 -1.91
C THR A 69 11.08 -7.65 -1.18
N GLU A 70 11.74 -6.53 -1.45
CA GLU A 70 12.98 -6.16 -0.73
C GLU A 70 12.73 -5.92 0.74
N VAL A 71 11.50 -5.57 1.12
CA VAL A 71 11.14 -5.33 2.53
C VAL A 71 11.41 -6.59 3.38
N TYR A 72 11.25 -7.78 2.78
CA TYR A 72 11.52 -9.04 3.47
C TYR A 72 12.99 -9.22 3.87
N GLN A 73 13.90 -8.52 3.22
CA GLN A 73 15.33 -8.60 3.50
C GLN A 73 15.77 -7.65 4.62
N LEU A 74 14.92 -6.73 5.01
CA LEU A 74 15.21 -5.81 6.11
C LEU A 74 15.05 -6.53 7.45
N ASP A 75 15.83 -6.09 8.46
CA ASP A 75 15.64 -6.59 9.81
C ASP A 75 14.38 -5.97 10.44
N TYR A 76 14.01 -6.43 11.63
CA TYR A 76 12.84 -5.96 12.36
C TYR A 76 12.81 -4.44 12.50
N GLU A 77 13.90 -3.86 12.94
CA GLU A 77 13.99 -2.42 13.20
C GLU A 77 13.79 -1.62 11.92
N LYS A 78 14.45 -2.01 10.84
CA LYS A 78 14.32 -1.33 9.54
C LYS A 78 12.96 -1.52 8.90
N GLN A 79 12.34 -2.68 9.06
CA GLN A 79 10.95 -2.87 8.59
C GLN A 79 10.00 -1.95 9.34
N THR A 80 10.15 -1.85 10.66
CA THR A 80 9.31 -0.97 11.48
C THR A 80 9.49 0.49 11.05
N GLU A 81 10.71 0.94 10.88
CA GLU A 81 11.00 2.29 10.39
C GLU A 81 10.38 2.55 9.02
N HIS A 82 10.49 1.57 8.13
CA HIS A 82 9.95 1.65 6.78
C HIS A 82 8.44 1.95 6.80
N PHE A 83 7.68 1.23 7.61
CA PHE A 83 6.23 1.42 7.66
C PHE A 83 5.83 2.68 8.44
N VAL A 84 6.57 3.05 9.48
CA VAL A 84 6.34 4.30 10.20
C VAL A 84 6.60 5.50 9.28
N GLU A 85 7.68 5.46 8.50
CA GLU A 85 7.98 6.51 7.51
C GLU A 85 6.90 6.60 6.44
N PHE A 86 6.31 5.48 6.03
CA PHE A 86 5.18 5.48 5.11
C PHE A 86 4.00 6.24 5.69
N LEU A 87 3.69 6.04 6.98
CA LEU A 87 2.62 6.79 7.64
C LEU A 87 2.90 8.30 7.63
N TYR A 88 4.12 8.72 7.93
CA TYR A 88 4.49 10.14 7.87
C TYR A 88 4.40 10.69 6.46
N TRP A 89 4.82 9.91 5.47
CA TRP A 89 4.73 10.27 4.06
C TRP A 89 3.27 10.51 3.65
N LEU A 90 2.35 9.64 4.10
CA LEU A 90 0.92 9.81 3.88
C LEU A 90 0.37 11.04 4.58
N LYS A 91 0.71 11.24 5.84
CA LYS A 91 0.24 12.38 6.63
C LYS A 91 0.67 13.71 6.03
N ALA A 92 1.84 13.75 5.40
CA ALA A 92 2.33 14.93 4.72
C ALA A 92 1.65 15.19 3.37
N GLY A 93 0.77 14.29 2.92
CA GLY A 93 0.05 14.45 1.66
C GLY A 93 0.85 14.13 0.41
N ASN A 94 1.98 13.44 0.56
CA ASN A 94 2.87 13.13 -0.57
C ASN A 94 2.26 12.15 -1.59
N HIS A 95 1.23 11.41 -1.20
CA HIS A 95 0.53 10.48 -2.08
C HIS A 95 -0.42 11.18 -3.05
N THR A 96 -0.77 12.43 -2.79
CA THR A 96 -1.70 13.18 -3.62
C THR A 96 -0.97 14.01 -4.66
N GLU A 97 -1.59 14.19 -5.82
CA GLU A 97 -1.08 15.11 -6.82
C GLU A 97 -1.32 16.55 -6.37
N GLN A 98 -0.28 17.38 -6.51
CA GLN A 98 -0.43 18.77 -6.21
C GLN A 98 -1.12 19.48 -7.38
N THR A 99 -2.37 19.85 -7.16
CA THR A 99 -3.06 20.78 -8.05
C THR A 99 -3.22 22.08 -7.30
N ALA A 100 -2.85 23.19 -7.92
CA ALA A 100 -2.97 24.54 -7.35
C ALA A 100 -2.24 24.74 -6.01
N GLY A 101 -1.17 24.00 -5.77
CA GLY A 101 -0.34 24.17 -4.59
C GLY A 101 -0.89 23.59 -3.30
N GLU A 102 -2.02 22.92 -3.33
CA GLU A 102 -2.59 22.31 -2.13
C GLU A 102 -2.35 20.80 -2.07
N LYS A 103 -1.75 20.36 -0.97
CA LYS A 103 -1.65 18.94 -0.64
C LYS A 103 -2.81 18.56 0.26
N LYS A 104 -3.45 17.44 -0.05
CA LYS A 104 -4.45 16.86 0.85
C LYS A 104 -3.74 16.04 1.91
N CYS A 105 -3.88 16.47 3.16
CA CYS A 105 -3.28 15.78 4.30
C CYS A 105 -4.37 14.98 5.00
N PRO A 106 -4.42 13.66 4.81
CA PRO A 106 -5.44 12.83 5.44
C PRO A 106 -5.26 12.77 6.95
N ASN A 107 -6.33 12.48 7.66
CA ASN A 107 -6.25 12.29 9.09
C ASN A 107 -5.55 10.97 9.42
N GLU A 108 -5.23 10.79 10.71
CA GLU A 108 -4.52 9.61 11.19
C GLU A 108 -5.27 8.31 10.91
N GLY A 109 -6.60 8.31 11.11
CA GLY A 109 -7.42 7.13 10.84
C GLY A 109 -7.38 6.69 9.39
N THR A 110 -7.39 7.64 8.45
CA THR A 110 -7.28 7.35 7.03
C THR A 110 -5.91 6.77 6.68
N CYS A 111 -4.84 7.36 7.21
CA CYS A 111 -3.48 6.84 7.00
C CYS A 111 -3.33 5.42 7.54
N ASN A 112 -3.89 5.16 8.72
CA ASN A 112 -3.86 3.84 9.34
C ASN A 112 -4.62 2.81 8.50
N ALA A 113 -5.74 3.21 7.89
CA ALA A 113 -6.50 2.34 7.01
C ALA A 113 -5.68 1.96 5.77
N TYR A 114 -4.95 2.90 5.20
CA TYR A 114 -4.06 2.61 4.06
C TYR A 114 -2.96 1.64 4.44
N LEU A 115 -2.33 1.83 5.60
CA LEU A 115 -1.30 0.91 6.08
C LEU A 115 -1.86 -0.49 6.32
N LYS A 116 -3.05 -0.58 6.89
CA LYS A 116 -3.72 -1.86 7.12
C LYS A 116 -3.93 -2.62 5.82
N ASP A 117 -4.36 -1.92 4.76
CA ASP A 117 -4.53 -2.54 3.44
C ASP A 117 -3.19 -3.06 2.90
N VAL A 118 -2.10 -2.33 3.11
CA VAL A 118 -0.76 -2.76 2.69
C VAL A 118 -0.32 -4.02 3.43
N PHE A 119 -0.56 -4.11 4.74
CA PHE A 119 -0.23 -5.32 5.51
C PHE A 119 -1.04 -6.52 5.02
N ARG A 120 -2.30 -6.35 4.70
CA ARG A 120 -3.14 -7.41 4.14
C ARG A 120 -2.62 -7.88 2.78
N PHE A 121 -2.11 -6.94 1.98
CA PHE A 121 -1.46 -7.28 0.71
C PHE A 121 -0.21 -8.13 0.94
N TYR A 122 0.65 -7.78 1.90
CA TYR A 122 1.82 -8.60 2.22
C TYR A 122 1.41 -9.99 2.72
N LEU A 123 0.34 -10.11 3.50
CA LEU A 123 -0.17 -11.42 3.91
C LEU A 123 -0.58 -12.28 2.71
N PHE A 124 -1.17 -11.66 1.70
CA PHE A 124 -1.50 -12.36 0.46
C PHE A 124 -0.23 -12.87 -0.25
N ILE A 125 0.80 -12.03 -0.34
CA ILE A 125 2.08 -12.43 -0.95
C ILE A 125 2.66 -13.63 -0.19
N GLU A 126 2.63 -13.60 1.13
CA GLU A 126 3.16 -14.67 1.97
C GLU A 126 2.39 -15.98 1.79
N ALA A 127 1.08 -15.90 1.61
CA ALA A 127 0.25 -17.08 1.38
C ALA A 127 0.49 -17.71 0.00
N GLU A 128 0.78 -16.88 -1.01
CA GLU A 128 0.96 -17.33 -2.38
C GLU A 128 2.41 -17.73 -2.70
N TYR A 129 3.38 -17.12 -2.03
CA TYR A 129 4.81 -17.27 -2.35
C TYR A 129 5.62 -17.59 -1.09
N GLU A 130 5.81 -18.87 -0.82
CA GLU A 130 6.52 -19.35 0.39
C GLU A 130 7.95 -18.81 0.49
N GLN A 131 8.59 -18.53 -0.63
CA GLN A 131 9.99 -18.13 -0.67
C GLN A 131 10.31 -16.85 0.08
N TYR A 132 9.31 -15.99 0.30
CA TYR A 132 9.53 -14.72 0.99
C TYR A 132 9.40 -14.85 2.52
N GLY A 133 8.80 -15.94 3.01
CA GLY A 133 8.56 -16.10 4.44
C GLY A 133 7.52 -15.13 4.95
N SER A 134 7.79 -14.53 6.11
CA SER A 134 6.87 -13.58 6.75
C SER A 134 7.61 -12.28 7.05
N LEU A 135 6.86 -11.19 7.13
CA LEU A 135 7.41 -9.93 7.62
C LEU A 135 7.86 -10.15 9.07
N LYS A 136 9.04 -9.64 9.38
CA LYS A 136 9.61 -9.73 10.73
C LYS A 136 9.03 -8.67 11.65
N THR A 137 8.49 -7.62 11.05
CA THR A 137 7.91 -6.52 11.78
C THR A 137 6.58 -6.94 12.39
N LEU A 138 6.07 -6.09 13.20
CA LEU A 138 4.89 -6.30 14.00
C LEU A 138 3.63 -6.27 13.17
N SER A 139 2.54 -6.71 13.78
CA SER A 139 1.22 -6.52 13.19
C SER A 139 0.94 -5.03 13.00
N TYR A 140 -0.06 -4.73 12.17
CA TYR A 140 -0.57 -3.39 11.97
C TYR A 140 -0.75 -2.63 13.30
N ASN A 141 -1.36 -3.28 14.29
CA ASN A 141 -1.62 -2.64 15.59
C ASN A 141 -0.33 -2.24 16.31
N GLN A 142 0.71 -3.05 16.19
CA GLN A 142 2.00 -2.77 16.82
C GLN A 142 2.70 -1.59 16.14
N ILE A 143 2.62 -1.48 14.81
CA ILE A 143 3.17 -0.34 14.08
C ILE A 143 2.47 0.95 14.51
N ILE A 144 1.15 0.92 14.62
CA ILE A 144 0.38 2.08 15.08
C ILE A 144 0.78 2.47 16.51
N ALA A 145 0.96 1.50 17.40
CA ALA A 145 1.39 1.76 18.77
C ALA A 145 2.77 2.41 18.81
N VAL A 146 3.73 1.91 18.01
CA VAL A 146 5.07 2.51 17.92
C VAL A 146 4.98 3.95 17.42
N ASN A 147 4.20 4.20 16.39
CA ASN A 147 4.02 5.54 15.84
C ASN A 147 3.42 6.49 16.87
N GLN A 148 2.40 6.06 17.63
CA GLN A 148 1.79 6.87 18.68
C GLN A 148 2.76 7.18 19.82
N VAL A 149 3.54 6.19 20.24
CA VAL A 149 4.56 6.38 21.28
C VAL A 149 5.62 7.38 20.80
N GLY A 150 6.04 7.27 19.54
CA GLY A 150 6.97 8.22 18.95
C GLY A 150 6.44 9.65 18.96
N VAL A 151 5.17 9.83 18.62
CA VAL A 151 4.50 11.14 18.65
C VAL A 151 4.43 11.68 20.08
N LYS A 152 4.13 10.83 21.05
CA LYS A 152 4.03 11.24 22.47
C LYS A 152 5.37 11.66 23.07
N LYS A 153 6.47 11.16 22.52
CA LYS A 153 7.81 11.52 22.99
C LYS A 153 8.30 12.85 22.46
N VAL A 154 7.65 13.34 21.45
CA VAL A 154 7.94 14.64 20.86
C VAL A 154 7.17 15.73 21.58
#